data_99082f9a2991f9c63d8272682859a195
#
_entry.id   99082f9a2991f9c63d8272682859a195
#
_cell.length_a   1.000
_cell.length_b   1.000
_cell.length_c   1.000
_cell.angle_alpha   90.00
_cell.angle_beta   90.00
_cell.angle_gamma   90.00
#
_symmetry.space_group_name_H-M   'P 1'
#
loop_
_entity.id
_entity.type
_entity.pdbx_description
1 polymer ?
#
loop_
_entity_poly.entity_id
_entity_poly.type
_entity_poly.pdbx_seq_one_letter_code
_entity_poly.pdbx_strand_id
1 'polypeptide(L)'
;MAEPIRVSFEFFPPKTEEMEKNLWEAIGRLSPLSPNFVSVTYGAGGSTRERTHATVRRILAETPLTPAAHLTCVAATQAEVDGVIHAYKDAGVRHIVALRGDPPEGVAAKYTPHPGGYENAAALVAGIKRIADIEVSVSAYPEKHPDSPSVESDVDMLKAKVDAGATRAMTQFFFENDCYFRYLDRVRARGIDIPIVPGILPVQNFRQTVNFATRCGASVPRWLAERFEGLDDDAATRKLIAAAVAAEQVLDLVKRGVTEFHFYTMNRADLVYAVCHLLGLRPVAKAIGSTEAAPQASLSQRERVPARSAGG
;
A
#
# COMPACT_ATOMS: atom_id res chain seq x y z
N MET A 1 -23.55 -16.16 -1.71
CA MET A 1 -23.17 -14.81 -2.21
C MET A 1 -21.67 -14.82 -2.36
N ALA A 2 -21.11 -14.28 -3.44
CA ALA A 2 -19.66 -14.14 -3.57
C ALA A 2 -19.14 -13.20 -2.47
N GLU A 3 -17.97 -13.50 -1.92
CA GLU A 3 -17.33 -12.61 -0.96
C GLU A 3 -17.07 -11.23 -1.61
N PRO A 4 -17.26 -10.13 -0.87
CA PRO A 4 -16.99 -8.80 -1.40
C PRO A 4 -15.50 -8.62 -1.68
N ILE A 5 -15.18 -7.97 -2.79
CA ILE A 5 -13.81 -7.64 -3.13
C ILE A 5 -13.26 -6.62 -2.12
N ARG A 6 -12.08 -6.89 -1.60
CA ARG A 6 -11.32 -6.03 -0.69
C ARG A 6 -10.06 -5.53 -1.37
N VAL A 7 -9.70 -4.29 -1.10
CA VAL A 7 -8.50 -3.68 -1.69
C VAL A 7 -7.67 -2.98 -0.64
N SER A 8 -6.37 -2.88 -0.91
CA SER A 8 -5.42 -2.03 -0.20
C SER A 8 -4.51 -1.34 -1.19
N PHE A 9 -3.94 -0.19 -0.80
CA PHE A 9 -3.16 0.65 -1.68
C PHE A 9 -1.80 0.96 -1.07
N GLU A 10 -0.75 0.88 -1.90
CA GLU A 10 0.59 1.29 -1.49
C GLU A 10 0.93 2.66 -2.05
N PHE A 11 1.51 3.50 -1.18
CA PHE A 11 2.00 4.83 -1.50
C PHE A 11 3.47 4.99 -1.13
N PHE A 12 4.14 5.92 -1.80
CA PHE A 12 5.53 6.30 -1.51
C PHE A 12 5.57 7.64 -0.78
N PRO A 13 6.41 7.79 0.26
CA PRO A 13 6.58 9.07 0.93
C PRO A 13 7.18 10.09 -0.04
N PRO A 14 6.66 11.32 -0.10
CA PRO A 14 7.07 12.32 -1.08
C PRO A 14 8.46 12.86 -0.78
N LYS A 15 9.20 13.25 -1.85
CA LYS A 15 10.52 13.90 -1.75
C LYS A 15 10.47 15.39 -2.11
N THR A 16 9.43 15.82 -2.82
CA THR A 16 9.22 17.18 -3.29
C THR A 16 7.77 17.59 -3.04
N GLU A 17 7.49 18.89 -3.06
CA GLU A 17 6.12 19.43 -2.94
C GLU A 17 5.19 18.90 -4.05
N GLU A 18 5.68 18.76 -5.28
CA GLU A 18 4.91 18.18 -6.38
C GLU A 18 4.55 16.73 -6.11
N MET A 19 5.50 15.92 -5.61
CA MET A 19 5.23 14.53 -5.22
C MET A 19 4.23 14.47 -4.06
N GLU A 20 4.29 15.42 -3.13
CA GLU A 20 3.33 15.50 -2.03
C GLU A 20 1.92 15.82 -2.53
N LYS A 21 1.78 16.78 -3.42
CA LYS A 21 0.50 17.09 -4.07
C LYS A 21 -0.07 15.85 -4.78
N ASN A 22 0.73 15.17 -5.60
CA ASN A 22 0.31 13.96 -6.30
C ASN A 22 -0.13 12.84 -5.34
N LEU A 23 0.59 12.66 -4.22
CA LEU A 23 0.24 11.69 -3.19
C LEU A 23 -1.14 12.00 -2.59
N TRP A 24 -1.38 13.25 -2.19
CA TRP A 24 -2.64 13.63 -1.55
C TRP A 24 -3.82 13.63 -2.54
N GLU A 25 -3.60 13.95 -3.80
CA GLU A 25 -4.59 13.78 -4.87
C GLU A 25 -4.95 12.29 -5.04
N ALA A 26 -3.95 11.40 -5.04
CA ALA A 26 -4.17 9.96 -5.14
C ALA A 26 -4.92 9.40 -3.91
N ILE A 27 -4.51 9.78 -2.70
CA ILE A 27 -5.20 9.40 -1.46
C ILE A 27 -6.65 9.91 -1.48
N GLY A 28 -6.86 11.17 -1.82
CA GLY A 28 -8.21 11.77 -1.89
C GLY A 28 -9.14 11.06 -2.87
N ARG A 29 -8.60 10.57 -3.99
CA ARG A 29 -9.38 9.83 -5.00
C ARG A 29 -9.66 8.38 -4.61
N LEU A 30 -8.72 7.70 -3.91
CA LEU A 30 -8.84 6.28 -3.57
C LEU A 30 -9.49 6.04 -2.20
N SER A 31 -9.39 6.98 -1.26
CA SER A 31 -9.99 6.87 0.08
C SER A 31 -11.50 6.56 0.06
N PRO A 32 -12.34 7.16 -0.81
CA PRO A 32 -13.75 6.85 -0.86
C PRO A 32 -14.09 5.40 -1.26
N LEU A 33 -13.13 4.64 -1.80
CA LEU A 33 -13.30 3.22 -2.10
C LEU A 33 -13.24 2.35 -0.84
N SER A 34 -13.01 2.93 0.34
CA SER A 34 -12.95 2.26 1.64
C SER A 34 -11.97 1.07 1.66
N PRO A 35 -10.69 1.29 1.34
CA PRO A 35 -9.70 0.22 1.37
C PRO A 35 -9.54 -0.34 2.80
N ASN A 36 -9.17 -1.63 2.89
CA ASN A 36 -8.89 -2.27 4.18
C ASN A 36 -7.77 -1.54 4.93
N PHE A 37 -6.75 -1.12 4.20
CA PHE A 37 -5.65 -0.29 4.71
C PHE A 37 -4.94 0.41 3.54
N VAL A 38 -4.07 1.34 3.86
CA VAL A 38 -3.11 1.91 2.92
C VAL A 38 -1.71 1.76 3.47
N SER A 39 -0.75 1.31 2.66
CA SER A 39 0.63 1.18 3.12
C SER A 39 1.49 2.35 2.65
N VAL A 40 2.50 2.71 3.43
CA VAL A 40 3.48 3.75 3.10
C VAL A 40 4.87 3.13 3.13
N THR A 41 5.56 3.16 1.99
CA THR A 41 6.86 2.50 1.84
C THR A 41 7.96 3.15 2.68
N TYR A 42 8.98 2.35 2.96
CA TYR A 42 10.17 2.74 3.70
C TYR A 42 11.39 2.56 2.78
N GLY A 43 12.20 3.60 2.62
CA GLY A 43 13.32 3.55 1.70
C GLY A 43 14.45 2.64 2.17
N ALA A 44 15.23 2.15 1.22
CA ALA A 44 16.40 1.33 1.48
C ALA A 44 17.33 1.99 2.51
N GLY A 45 17.85 1.17 3.47
CA GLY A 45 18.72 1.66 4.52
C GLY A 45 18.12 2.73 5.45
N GLY A 46 16.77 2.84 5.53
CA GLY A 46 16.12 3.83 6.39
C GLY A 46 16.13 5.26 5.86
N SER A 47 16.56 5.49 4.61
CA SER A 47 16.74 6.82 4.01
C SER A 47 15.47 7.69 3.93
N THR A 48 14.30 7.09 4.11
CA THR A 48 13.01 7.79 4.09
C THR A 48 12.28 7.76 5.43
N ARG A 49 12.92 7.32 6.50
CA ARG A 49 12.33 7.10 7.83
C ARG A 49 11.43 8.25 8.27
N GLU A 50 11.98 9.45 8.31
CA GLU A 50 11.25 10.64 8.75
C GLU A 50 10.06 10.97 7.84
N ARG A 51 10.25 10.87 6.51
CA ARG A 51 9.18 11.12 5.54
C ARG A 51 8.07 10.09 5.62
N THR A 52 8.41 8.80 5.77
CA THR A 52 7.43 7.73 5.97
C THR A 52 6.62 8.00 7.24
N HIS A 53 7.30 8.32 8.34
CA HIS A 53 6.66 8.63 9.62
C HIS A 53 5.74 9.85 9.52
N ALA A 54 6.20 10.95 8.89
CA ALA A 54 5.39 12.14 8.66
C ALA A 54 4.14 11.83 7.82
N THR A 55 4.30 11.09 6.73
CA THR A 55 3.19 10.69 5.85
C THR A 55 2.17 9.82 6.60
N VAL A 56 2.62 8.82 7.35
CA VAL A 56 1.75 7.94 8.16
C VAL A 56 0.97 8.75 9.20
N ARG A 57 1.63 9.62 9.95
CA ARG A 57 0.98 10.50 10.93
C ARG A 57 -0.08 11.41 10.30
N ARG A 58 0.24 11.96 9.15
CA ARG A 58 -0.70 12.82 8.43
C ARG A 58 -1.92 12.06 7.93
N ILE A 59 -1.74 10.82 7.41
CA ILE A 59 -2.86 9.95 7.05
C ILE A 59 -3.75 9.67 8.26
N LEU A 60 -3.17 9.36 9.42
CA LEU A 60 -3.91 9.14 10.66
C LEU A 60 -4.71 10.37 11.12
N ALA A 61 -4.14 11.57 10.96
CA ALA A 61 -4.75 12.80 11.44
C ALA A 61 -5.82 13.36 10.51
N GLU A 62 -5.63 13.23 9.18
CA GLU A 62 -6.43 13.94 8.18
C GLU A 62 -7.39 13.04 7.40
N THR A 63 -7.34 11.71 7.58
CA THR A 63 -8.16 10.78 6.82
C THR A 63 -8.78 9.69 7.70
N PRO A 64 -9.87 9.03 7.25
CA PRO A 64 -10.43 7.86 7.94
C PRO A 64 -9.66 6.56 7.63
N LEU A 65 -8.56 6.63 6.91
CA LEU A 65 -7.81 5.45 6.46
C LEU A 65 -7.00 4.85 7.59
N THR A 66 -6.82 3.53 7.53
CA THR A 66 -5.91 2.79 8.39
C THR A 66 -4.54 2.69 7.71
N PRO A 67 -3.50 3.42 8.14
CA PRO A 67 -2.19 3.28 7.54
C PRO A 67 -1.43 2.07 8.08
N ALA A 68 -0.77 1.35 7.18
CA ALA A 68 0.23 0.34 7.47
C ALA A 68 1.63 0.93 7.20
N ALA A 69 2.43 1.09 8.22
CA ALA A 69 3.77 1.65 8.07
C ALA A 69 4.76 0.55 7.66
N HIS A 70 5.51 0.74 6.58
CA HIS A 70 6.62 -0.15 6.29
C HIS A 70 7.74 0.04 7.31
N LEU A 71 8.39 -1.05 7.67
CA LEU A 71 9.55 -1.06 8.55
C LEU A 71 10.55 -2.10 8.06
N THR A 72 11.81 -1.71 7.96
CA THR A 72 12.90 -2.60 7.57
C THR A 72 13.90 -2.77 8.71
N CYS A 73 14.60 -3.91 8.72
CA CYS A 73 15.66 -4.18 9.69
C CYS A 73 17.08 -4.01 9.12
N VAL A 74 17.21 -3.72 7.83
CA VAL A 74 18.51 -3.54 7.18
C VAL A 74 19.27 -2.35 7.75
N ALA A 75 20.57 -2.49 7.89
CA ALA A 75 21.52 -1.45 8.30
C ALA A 75 21.19 -0.73 9.63
N ALA A 76 20.49 -1.41 10.55
CA ALA A 76 20.07 -0.84 11.83
C ALA A 76 20.23 -1.86 12.97
N THR A 77 20.55 -1.37 14.17
CA THR A 77 20.54 -2.16 15.40
C THR A 77 19.10 -2.50 15.83
N GLN A 78 18.93 -3.54 16.65
CA GLN A 78 17.61 -3.86 17.24
C GLN A 78 17.06 -2.68 18.03
N ALA A 79 17.91 -1.99 18.81
CA ALA A 79 17.47 -0.84 19.62
C ALA A 79 16.91 0.31 18.75
N GLU A 80 17.53 0.60 17.60
CA GLU A 80 17.04 1.61 16.67
C GLU A 80 15.70 1.21 16.06
N VAL A 81 15.56 -0.06 15.65
CA VAL A 81 14.30 -0.59 15.07
C VAL A 81 13.21 -0.63 16.13
N ASP A 82 13.53 -1.09 17.35
CA ASP A 82 12.58 -1.12 18.48
C ASP A 82 12.10 0.30 18.82
N GLY A 83 12.99 1.30 18.78
CA GLY A 83 12.60 2.70 18.93
C GLY A 83 11.60 3.19 17.89
N VAL A 84 11.71 2.73 16.63
CA VAL A 84 10.72 3.04 15.58
C VAL A 84 9.39 2.35 15.85
N ILE A 85 9.40 1.08 16.31
CA ILE A 85 8.17 0.35 16.66
C ILE A 85 7.43 1.08 17.79
N HIS A 86 8.15 1.52 18.83
CA HIS A 86 7.57 2.33 19.90
C HIS A 86 6.97 3.62 19.37
N ALA A 87 7.70 4.36 18.52
CA ALA A 87 7.22 5.61 17.94
C ALA A 87 5.97 5.41 17.06
N TYR A 88 5.87 4.31 16.31
CA TYR A 88 4.67 3.96 15.56
C TYR A 88 3.49 3.61 16.48
N LYS A 89 3.72 2.80 17.51
CA LYS A 89 2.73 2.45 18.52
C LYS A 89 2.16 3.70 19.20
N ASP A 90 3.03 4.61 19.63
CA ASP A 90 2.67 5.86 20.32
C ASP A 90 1.93 6.83 19.39
N ALA A 91 2.25 6.81 18.09
CA ALA A 91 1.52 7.56 17.07
C ALA A 91 0.14 6.95 16.72
N GLY A 92 -0.22 5.79 17.28
CA GLY A 92 -1.50 5.14 17.01
C GLY A 92 -1.51 4.21 15.80
N VAL A 93 -0.35 3.89 15.21
CA VAL A 93 -0.24 2.90 14.12
C VAL A 93 -0.62 1.53 14.66
N ARG A 94 -1.51 0.84 13.95
CA ARG A 94 -2.02 -0.51 14.31
C ARG A 94 -1.64 -1.58 13.29
N HIS A 95 -0.90 -1.24 12.24
CA HIS A 95 -0.48 -2.15 11.20
C HIS A 95 0.93 -1.80 10.72
N ILE A 96 1.81 -2.80 10.68
CA ILE A 96 3.18 -2.68 10.15
C ILE A 96 3.38 -3.66 9.00
N VAL A 97 4.02 -3.20 7.94
CA VAL A 97 4.56 -4.07 6.88
C VAL A 97 6.03 -4.32 7.19
N ALA A 98 6.33 -5.53 7.69
CA ALA A 98 7.68 -5.91 8.11
C ALA A 98 8.47 -6.48 6.95
N LEU A 99 9.59 -5.86 6.62
CA LEU A 99 10.46 -6.20 5.50
C LEU A 99 11.90 -6.36 5.98
N ARG A 100 12.70 -7.14 5.27
CA ARG A 100 14.14 -7.20 5.49
C ARG A 100 14.80 -5.84 5.14
N GLY A 101 14.37 -5.28 4.03
CA GLY A 101 14.99 -4.13 3.36
C GLY A 101 16.14 -4.54 2.44
N ASP A 102 16.44 -3.65 1.49
CA ASP A 102 17.55 -3.83 0.55
C ASP A 102 18.83 -3.22 1.14
N PRO A 103 20.02 -3.78 0.84
CA PRO A 103 21.29 -3.20 1.25
C PRO A 103 21.40 -1.73 0.79
N PRO A 104 22.09 -0.86 1.56
CA PRO A 104 22.30 0.54 1.17
C PRO A 104 22.99 0.70 -0.18
N GLU A 105 23.84 -0.26 -0.55
CA GLU A 105 24.56 -0.33 -1.82
C GLU A 105 23.64 -0.71 -3.01
N GLY A 106 22.40 -1.06 -2.75
CA GLY A 106 21.37 -1.41 -3.72
C GLY A 106 21.06 -2.91 -3.80
N VAL A 107 20.00 -3.24 -4.55
CA VAL A 107 19.45 -4.61 -4.66
C VAL A 107 20.40 -5.65 -5.25
N ALA A 108 21.47 -5.23 -5.90
CA ALA A 108 22.51 -6.14 -6.43
C ALA A 108 23.56 -6.52 -5.39
N ALA A 109 23.62 -5.82 -4.26
CA ALA A 109 24.58 -6.12 -3.20
C ALA A 109 24.07 -7.29 -2.34
N LYS A 110 25.01 -8.12 -1.86
CA LYS A 110 24.67 -9.22 -0.96
C LYS A 110 24.21 -8.66 0.38
N TYR A 111 23.02 -9.09 0.81
CA TYR A 111 22.52 -8.74 2.14
C TYR A 111 23.42 -9.33 3.24
N THR A 112 23.77 -8.46 4.19
CA THR A 112 24.44 -8.86 5.43
C THR A 112 23.70 -8.21 6.60
N PRO A 113 23.24 -8.96 7.61
CA PRO A 113 22.60 -8.39 8.78
C PRO A 113 23.55 -7.40 9.50
N HIS A 114 22.99 -6.30 10.00
CA HIS A 114 23.76 -5.40 10.85
C HIS A 114 24.20 -6.13 12.15
N PRO A 115 25.45 -6.00 12.61
CA PRO A 115 25.86 -6.55 13.90
C PRO A 115 24.97 -6.00 15.02
N GLY A 116 24.30 -6.89 15.78
CA GLY A 116 23.31 -6.49 16.79
C GLY A 116 21.96 -6.00 16.24
N GLY A 117 21.69 -6.18 14.93
CA GLY A 117 20.41 -5.96 14.29
C GLY A 117 19.51 -7.19 14.27
N TYR A 118 18.31 -7.06 13.72
CA TYR A 118 17.48 -8.21 13.37
C TYR A 118 18.05 -8.90 12.13
N GLU A 119 18.23 -10.20 12.22
CA GLU A 119 18.87 -11.00 11.17
C GLU A 119 18.11 -10.98 9.85
N ASN A 120 16.78 -11.02 9.95
CA ASN A 120 15.88 -11.13 8.80
C ASN A 120 14.47 -10.64 9.16
N ALA A 121 13.55 -10.68 8.18
CA ALA A 121 12.18 -10.24 8.39
C ALA A 121 11.40 -11.07 9.43
N ALA A 122 11.69 -12.36 9.60
CA ALA A 122 11.03 -13.17 10.64
C ALA A 122 11.44 -12.74 12.05
N ALA A 123 12.74 -12.48 12.26
CA ALA A 123 13.23 -11.91 13.53
C ALA A 123 12.61 -10.53 13.81
N LEU A 124 12.45 -9.68 12.77
CA LEU A 124 11.77 -8.40 12.90
C LEU A 124 10.31 -8.57 13.31
N VAL A 125 9.56 -9.49 12.69
CA VAL A 125 8.16 -9.80 13.07
C VAL A 125 8.08 -10.20 14.55
N ALA A 126 8.95 -11.10 15.00
CA ALA A 126 9.01 -11.50 16.42
C ALA A 126 9.31 -10.29 17.33
N GLY A 127 10.21 -9.38 16.92
CA GLY A 127 10.50 -8.15 17.63
C GLY A 127 9.28 -7.23 17.74
N ILE A 128 8.56 -7.03 16.65
CA ILE A 128 7.31 -6.22 16.63
C ILE A 128 6.29 -6.83 17.59
N LYS A 129 6.03 -8.13 17.50
CA LYS A 129 5.01 -8.80 18.33
C LYS A 129 5.39 -8.81 19.82
N ARG A 130 6.68 -8.79 20.16
CA ARG A 130 7.14 -8.65 21.55
C ARG A 130 6.84 -7.25 22.13
N ILE A 131 6.94 -6.19 21.31
CA ILE A 131 6.80 -4.81 21.74
C ILE A 131 5.35 -4.32 21.74
N ALA A 132 4.57 -4.77 20.75
CA ALA A 132 3.22 -4.28 20.55
C ALA A 132 2.30 -5.33 19.92
N ASP A 133 1.03 -5.33 20.34
CA ASP A 133 0.00 -6.10 19.64
C ASP A 133 -0.50 -5.29 18.44
N ILE A 134 0.25 -5.39 17.35
CA ILE A 134 0.02 -4.70 16.08
C ILE A 134 -0.14 -5.77 14.99
N GLU A 135 -1.03 -5.53 14.02
CA GLU A 135 -1.14 -6.36 12.82
C GLU A 135 0.17 -6.29 12.02
N VAL A 136 0.66 -7.43 11.56
CA VAL A 136 1.91 -7.50 10.79
C VAL A 136 1.65 -8.17 9.45
N SER A 137 1.83 -7.40 8.39
CA SER A 137 1.93 -7.92 7.02
C SER A 137 3.40 -8.10 6.62
N VAL A 138 3.64 -9.06 5.73
CA VAL A 138 4.98 -9.37 5.21
C VAL A 138 4.98 -9.53 3.70
N SER A 139 6.16 -9.49 3.07
CA SER A 139 6.31 -9.77 1.64
C SER A 139 6.30 -11.27 1.35
N ALA A 140 5.78 -11.61 0.15
CA ALA A 140 5.84 -12.92 -0.47
C ALA A 140 6.31 -12.79 -1.94
N TYR A 141 6.89 -13.84 -2.50
CA TYR A 141 7.52 -13.80 -3.83
C TYR A 141 7.03 -14.95 -4.71
N PRO A 142 6.01 -14.74 -5.56
CA PRO A 142 5.45 -15.79 -6.40
C PRO A 142 6.44 -16.41 -7.38
N GLU A 143 7.39 -15.61 -7.86
CA GLU A 143 8.42 -16.08 -8.80
C GLU A 143 9.72 -16.47 -8.09
N LYS A 144 10.31 -15.63 -7.34
CA LYS A 144 11.45 -15.84 -6.41
C LYS A 144 12.06 -14.49 -6.02
N HIS A 145 12.45 -14.33 -4.77
CA HIS A 145 13.27 -13.18 -4.37
C HIS A 145 14.65 -13.26 -5.06
N PRO A 146 15.22 -12.15 -5.60
CA PRO A 146 16.51 -12.16 -6.28
C PRO A 146 17.65 -12.84 -5.49
N ASP A 147 17.71 -12.59 -4.18
CA ASP A 147 18.76 -13.14 -3.31
C ASP A 147 18.48 -14.57 -2.82
N SER A 148 17.29 -15.11 -3.05
CA SER A 148 16.95 -16.44 -2.56
C SER A 148 17.52 -17.52 -3.47
N PRO A 149 18.02 -18.63 -2.90
CA PRO A 149 18.53 -19.74 -3.71
C PRO A 149 17.42 -20.45 -4.48
N SER A 150 16.21 -20.53 -3.91
CA SER A 150 15.07 -21.21 -4.53
C SER A 150 13.73 -20.63 -4.08
N VAL A 151 12.64 -20.98 -4.77
CA VAL A 151 11.26 -20.65 -4.35
C VAL A 151 10.91 -21.33 -3.02
N GLU A 152 11.39 -22.53 -2.80
CA GLU A 152 11.18 -23.27 -1.54
C GLU A 152 11.78 -22.52 -0.36
N SER A 153 12.98 -21.93 -0.52
CA SER A 153 13.58 -21.08 0.51
C SER A 153 12.75 -19.84 0.82
N ASP A 154 12.09 -19.25 -0.17
CA ASP A 154 11.17 -18.14 0.05
C ASP A 154 9.91 -18.57 0.80
N VAL A 155 9.37 -19.76 0.50
CA VAL A 155 8.23 -20.32 1.22
C VAL A 155 8.62 -20.68 2.67
N ASP A 156 9.82 -21.22 2.91
CA ASP A 156 10.33 -21.46 4.25
C ASP A 156 10.51 -20.15 5.05
N MET A 157 11.02 -19.12 4.41
CA MET A 157 11.11 -17.79 5.02
C MET A 157 9.72 -17.20 5.31
N LEU A 158 8.74 -17.39 4.41
CA LEU A 158 7.36 -16.98 4.69
C LEU A 158 6.80 -17.75 5.88
N LYS A 159 7.03 -19.07 5.97
CA LYS A 159 6.62 -19.88 7.13
C LYS A 159 7.22 -19.34 8.43
N ALA A 160 8.51 -19.03 8.44
CA ALA A 160 9.17 -18.44 9.60
C ALA A 160 8.56 -17.08 10.02
N LYS A 161 8.18 -16.23 9.03
CA LYS A 161 7.49 -14.95 9.32
C LYS A 161 6.11 -15.18 9.93
N VAL A 162 5.37 -16.17 9.44
CA VAL A 162 4.03 -16.53 9.96
C VAL A 162 4.14 -17.10 11.36
N ASP A 163 5.08 -18.01 11.61
CA ASP A 163 5.34 -18.57 12.94
C ASP A 163 5.78 -17.51 13.96
N ALA A 164 6.42 -16.43 13.48
CA ALA A 164 6.76 -15.26 14.30
C ALA A 164 5.58 -14.32 14.56
N GLY A 165 4.42 -14.50 13.92
CA GLY A 165 3.19 -13.74 14.16
C GLY A 165 2.71 -12.85 13.02
N ALA A 166 3.22 -13.02 11.79
CA ALA A 166 2.64 -12.35 10.62
C ALA A 166 1.24 -12.91 10.31
N THR A 167 0.31 -12.03 9.98
CA THR A 167 -1.11 -12.36 9.77
C THR A 167 -1.57 -12.21 8.33
N ARG A 168 -0.76 -11.63 7.46
CA ARG A 168 -1.03 -11.43 6.03
C ARG A 168 0.29 -11.37 5.26
N ALA A 169 0.29 -11.88 4.02
CA ALA A 169 1.40 -11.68 3.10
C ALA A 169 0.91 -10.97 1.83
N MET A 170 1.65 -9.94 1.40
CA MET A 170 1.42 -9.28 0.11
C MET A 170 2.50 -9.73 -0.86
N THR A 171 2.09 -10.16 -2.07
CA THR A 171 3.08 -10.64 -3.04
C THR A 171 3.81 -9.50 -3.72
N GLN A 172 5.07 -9.74 -4.13
CA GLN A 172 5.66 -8.95 -5.20
C GLN A 172 4.72 -9.01 -6.41
N PHE A 173 4.68 -7.91 -7.19
CA PHE A 173 3.87 -7.91 -8.41
C PHE A 173 4.38 -8.95 -9.42
N PHE A 174 3.50 -9.41 -10.25
CA PHE A 174 3.71 -10.38 -11.32
C PHE A 174 2.78 -10.04 -12.49
N PHE A 175 3.06 -10.61 -13.66
CA PHE A 175 2.22 -10.40 -14.85
C PHE A 175 1.56 -11.69 -15.36
N GLU A 176 2.04 -12.86 -14.91
CA GLU A 176 1.48 -14.17 -15.21
C GLU A 176 0.72 -14.72 -13.99
N ASN A 177 -0.60 -14.77 -14.04
CA ASN A 177 -1.42 -15.20 -12.90
C ASN A 177 -1.12 -16.63 -12.44
N ASP A 178 -0.69 -17.50 -13.35
CA ASP A 178 -0.35 -18.87 -13.01
C ASP A 178 0.85 -18.98 -12.05
N CYS A 179 1.77 -18.02 -12.03
CA CYS A 179 2.86 -18.06 -11.05
C CYS A 179 2.33 -17.84 -9.63
N TYR A 180 1.34 -16.98 -9.47
CA TYR A 180 0.67 -16.76 -8.18
C TYR A 180 -0.03 -18.02 -7.67
N PHE A 181 -0.78 -18.72 -8.52
CA PHE A 181 -1.49 -19.93 -8.09
C PHE A 181 -0.54 -21.08 -7.77
N ARG A 182 0.49 -21.31 -8.60
CA ARG A 182 1.55 -22.29 -8.28
C ARG A 182 2.25 -21.97 -6.96
N TYR A 183 2.49 -20.67 -6.68
CA TYR A 183 3.04 -20.26 -5.40
C TYR A 183 2.07 -20.50 -4.26
N LEU A 184 0.79 -20.17 -4.43
CA LEU A 184 -0.25 -20.40 -3.42
C LEU A 184 -0.34 -21.88 -3.04
N ASP A 185 -0.29 -22.80 -4.02
CA ASP A 185 -0.30 -24.25 -3.78
C ASP A 185 0.89 -24.68 -2.90
N ARG A 186 2.10 -24.17 -3.18
CA ARG A 186 3.31 -24.44 -2.36
C ARG A 186 3.17 -23.89 -0.94
N VAL A 187 2.65 -22.69 -0.80
CA VAL A 187 2.39 -22.04 0.49
C VAL A 187 1.40 -22.87 1.32
N ARG A 188 0.30 -23.32 0.72
CA ARG A 188 -0.70 -24.17 1.39
C ARG A 188 -0.14 -25.54 1.74
N ALA A 189 0.65 -26.17 0.87
CA ALA A 189 1.33 -27.44 1.14
C ALA A 189 2.32 -27.33 2.31
N ARG A 190 2.81 -26.12 2.65
CA ARG A 190 3.69 -25.86 3.79
C ARG A 190 2.92 -25.55 5.09
N GLY A 191 1.59 -25.66 5.09
CA GLY A 191 0.72 -25.35 6.24
C GLY A 191 0.65 -23.87 6.59
N ILE A 192 0.73 -23.00 5.59
CA ILE A 192 0.56 -21.55 5.75
C ILE A 192 -0.85 -21.19 5.30
N ASP A 193 -1.72 -20.78 6.23
CA ASP A 193 -3.14 -20.51 5.98
C ASP A 193 -3.51 -19.02 5.96
N ILE A 194 -2.58 -18.13 6.28
CA ILE A 194 -2.84 -16.69 6.23
C ILE A 194 -3.22 -16.23 4.81
N PRO A 195 -3.92 -15.10 4.66
CA PRO A 195 -4.17 -14.49 3.36
C PRO A 195 -2.86 -14.18 2.61
N ILE A 196 -2.78 -14.65 1.36
CA ILE A 196 -1.72 -14.31 0.40
C ILE A 196 -2.34 -13.36 -0.63
N VAL A 197 -2.12 -12.08 -0.45
CA VAL A 197 -2.77 -11.03 -1.24
C VAL A 197 -1.93 -10.72 -2.48
N PRO A 198 -2.44 -10.89 -3.70
CA PRO A 198 -1.70 -10.57 -4.90
C PRO A 198 -1.42 -9.07 -4.99
N GLY A 199 -0.15 -8.73 -5.23
CA GLY A 199 0.32 -7.39 -5.52
C GLY A 199 0.14 -7.07 -7.01
N ILE A 200 -0.61 -6.03 -7.33
CA ILE A 200 -0.92 -5.62 -8.70
C ILE A 200 -0.23 -4.30 -9.01
N LEU A 201 0.60 -4.29 -10.06
CA LEU A 201 1.27 -3.09 -10.56
C LEU A 201 0.70 -2.70 -11.93
N PRO A 202 -0.18 -1.70 -12.03
CA PRO A 202 -0.62 -1.19 -13.32
C PRO A 202 0.56 -0.56 -14.10
N VAL A 203 0.76 -0.98 -15.35
CA VAL A 203 1.91 -0.60 -16.18
C VAL A 203 1.72 0.83 -16.71
N GLN A 204 2.16 1.83 -15.95
CA GLN A 204 2.03 3.24 -16.35
C GLN A 204 3.08 3.69 -17.37
N ASN A 205 4.30 3.15 -17.24
CA ASN A 205 5.40 3.34 -18.18
C ASN A 205 6.12 2.00 -18.33
N PHE A 206 6.06 1.41 -19.54
CA PHE A 206 6.55 0.05 -19.75
C PHE A 206 8.05 -0.07 -19.50
N ARG A 207 8.86 0.86 -19.99
CA ARG A 207 10.33 0.85 -19.79
C ARG A 207 10.72 0.93 -18.30
N GLN A 208 10.05 1.79 -17.55
CA GLN A 208 10.27 1.87 -16.10
C GLN A 208 9.80 0.60 -15.39
N THR A 209 8.68 0.02 -15.83
CA THR A 209 8.18 -1.25 -15.29
C THR A 209 9.14 -2.40 -15.52
N VAL A 210 9.73 -2.53 -16.73
CA VAL A 210 10.76 -3.53 -17.02
C VAL A 210 11.96 -3.39 -16.10
N ASN A 211 12.50 -2.17 -15.96
CA ASN A 211 13.62 -1.91 -15.07
C ASN A 211 13.30 -2.23 -13.60
N PHE A 212 12.09 -1.97 -13.19
CA PHE A 212 11.63 -2.28 -11.83
C PHE A 212 11.45 -3.79 -11.64
N ALA A 213 10.80 -4.47 -12.58
CA ALA A 213 10.60 -5.91 -12.58
C ALA A 213 11.94 -6.67 -12.48
N THR A 214 12.93 -6.29 -13.29
CA THR A 214 14.28 -6.89 -13.27
C THR A 214 14.91 -6.80 -11.86
N ARG A 215 14.80 -5.66 -11.21
CA ARG A 215 15.34 -5.48 -9.85
C ARG A 215 14.58 -6.27 -8.79
N CYS A 216 13.29 -6.45 -8.97
CA CYS A 216 12.42 -7.17 -8.03
C CYS A 216 12.35 -8.68 -8.27
N GLY A 217 12.98 -9.19 -9.31
CA GLY A 217 12.90 -10.62 -9.69
C GLY A 217 11.57 -11.03 -10.30
N ALA A 218 10.76 -10.07 -10.78
CA ALA A 218 9.53 -10.35 -11.51
C ALA A 218 9.82 -10.48 -13.00
N SER A 219 9.27 -11.50 -13.64
CA SER A 219 9.40 -11.69 -15.09
C SER A 219 8.48 -10.76 -15.88
N VAL A 220 8.95 -10.32 -17.03
CA VAL A 220 8.16 -9.54 -17.98
C VAL A 220 7.88 -10.43 -19.19
N PRO A 221 6.66 -10.96 -19.35
CA PRO A 221 6.34 -11.89 -20.43
C PRO A 221 6.35 -11.18 -21.78
N ARG A 222 6.63 -11.94 -22.83
CA ARG A 222 6.74 -11.42 -24.20
C ARG A 222 5.45 -10.73 -24.66
N TRP A 223 4.28 -11.32 -24.36
CA TRP A 223 2.97 -10.75 -24.71
C TRP A 223 2.76 -9.35 -24.11
N LEU A 224 3.32 -9.08 -22.92
CA LEU A 224 3.22 -7.77 -22.29
C LEU A 224 4.06 -6.75 -23.05
N ALA A 225 5.29 -7.11 -23.46
CA ALA A 225 6.13 -6.25 -24.26
C ALA A 225 5.46 -5.90 -25.61
N GLU A 226 4.89 -6.89 -26.29
CA GLU A 226 4.18 -6.73 -27.57
C GLU A 226 2.99 -5.77 -27.46
N ARG A 227 2.26 -5.75 -26.31
CA ARG A 227 1.14 -4.82 -26.10
C ARG A 227 1.55 -3.36 -25.93
N PHE A 228 2.79 -3.10 -25.53
CA PHE A 228 3.32 -1.74 -25.33
C PHE A 228 4.26 -1.28 -26.44
N GLU A 229 4.55 -2.13 -27.43
CA GLU A 229 5.43 -1.82 -28.55
C GLU A 229 4.90 -0.61 -29.32
N GLY A 230 5.78 0.35 -29.61
CA GLY A 230 5.44 1.56 -30.38
C GLY A 230 4.63 2.62 -29.60
N LEU A 231 4.35 2.43 -28.31
CA LEU A 231 3.53 3.36 -27.50
C LEU A 231 4.36 4.32 -26.64
N ASP A 232 5.66 4.41 -26.81
CA ASP A 232 6.52 5.27 -25.97
C ASP A 232 6.10 6.74 -26.02
N ASP A 233 5.73 7.26 -27.20
CA ASP A 233 5.33 8.64 -27.42
C ASP A 233 3.80 8.86 -27.42
N ASP A 234 3.00 7.79 -27.39
CA ASP A 234 1.54 7.85 -27.32
C ASP A 234 1.05 7.56 -25.89
N ALA A 235 1.11 8.57 -25.04
CA ALA A 235 0.69 8.45 -23.64
C ALA A 235 -0.82 8.13 -23.46
N ALA A 236 -1.67 8.57 -24.39
CA ALA A 236 -3.10 8.34 -24.32
C ALA A 236 -3.43 6.85 -24.58
N THR A 237 -2.96 6.31 -25.71
CA THR A 237 -3.12 4.89 -26.04
C THR A 237 -2.46 3.99 -25.01
N ARG A 238 -1.24 4.33 -24.58
CA ARG A 238 -0.52 3.58 -23.54
C ARG A 238 -1.33 3.47 -22.25
N LYS A 239 -2.01 4.54 -21.82
CA LYS A 239 -2.87 4.54 -20.62
C LYS A 239 -4.07 3.60 -20.77
N LEU A 240 -4.69 3.55 -21.96
CA LEU A 240 -5.80 2.65 -22.24
C LEU A 240 -5.35 1.18 -22.25
N ILE A 241 -4.22 0.87 -22.88
CA ILE A 241 -3.64 -0.48 -22.88
C ILE A 241 -3.26 -0.89 -21.45
N ALA A 242 -2.65 0.00 -20.68
CA ALA A 242 -2.32 -0.28 -19.27
C ALA A 242 -3.56 -0.61 -18.42
N ALA A 243 -4.67 0.11 -18.64
CA ALA A 243 -5.92 -0.17 -17.95
C ALA A 243 -6.50 -1.53 -18.36
N ALA A 244 -6.47 -1.87 -19.66
CA ALA A 244 -6.94 -3.15 -20.16
C ALA A 244 -6.14 -4.32 -19.60
N VAL A 245 -4.80 -4.23 -19.65
CA VAL A 245 -3.90 -5.27 -19.10
C VAL A 245 -4.15 -5.50 -17.62
N ALA A 246 -4.22 -4.45 -16.81
CA ALA A 246 -4.49 -4.57 -15.39
C ALA A 246 -5.91 -5.14 -15.12
N ALA A 247 -6.91 -4.76 -15.91
CA ALA A 247 -8.25 -5.28 -15.81
C ALA A 247 -8.32 -6.78 -16.15
N GLU A 248 -7.69 -7.21 -17.24
CA GLU A 248 -7.61 -8.63 -17.62
C GLU A 248 -6.97 -9.46 -16.51
N GLN A 249 -5.87 -8.98 -15.93
CA GLN A 249 -5.18 -9.65 -14.84
C GLN A 249 -6.08 -9.84 -13.61
N VAL A 250 -6.71 -8.77 -13.12
CA VAL A 250 -7.51 -8.84 -11.89
C VAL A 250 -8.82 -9.60 -12.11
N LEU A 251 -9.44 -9.51 -13.27
CA LEU A 251 -10.67 -10.24 -13.58
C LEU A 251 -10.42 -11.76 -13.68
N ASP A 252 -9.28 -12.19 -14.23
CA ASP A 252 -8.88 -13.61 -14.20
C ASP A 252 -8.63 -14.09 -12.77
N LEU A 253 -7.93 -13.30 -11.94
CA LEU A 253 -7.72 -13.62 -10.53
C LEU A 253 -9.05 -13.76 -9.78
N VAL A 254 -10.00 -12.84 -9.98
CA VAL A 254 -11.36 -12.91 -9.39
C VAL A 254 -12.10 -14.16 -9.85
N LYS A 255 -12.08 -14.47 -11.15
CA LYS A 255 -12.71 -15.69 -11.71
C LYS A 255 -12.16 -16.96 -11.07
N ARG A 256 -10.90 -16.93 -10.63
CA ARG A 256 -10.21 -18.04 -9.96
C ARG A 256 -10.29 -18.00 -8.43
N GLY A 257 -11.16 -17.12 -7.87
CA GLY A 257 -11.52 -17.08 -6.45
C GLY A 257 -10.74 -16.08 -5.59
N VAL A 258 -9.94 -15.19 -6.19
CA VAL A 258 -9.24 -14.15 -5.42
C VAL A 258 -10.22 -13.03 -5.09
N THR A 259 -10.29 -12.64 -3.81
CA THR A 259 -11.20 -11.61 -3.30
C THR A 259 -10.50 -10.44 -2.62
N GLU A 260 -9.17 -10.47 -2.51
CA GLU A 260 -8.38 -9.40 -1.90
C GLU A 260 -7.18 -9.04 -2.78
N PHE A 261 -6.94 -7.72 -2.97
CA PHE A 261 -5.89 -7.19 -3.85
C PHE A 261 -5.10 -6.09 -3.16
N HIS A 262 -3.80 -6.05 -3.41
CA HIS A 262 -2.92 -4.96 -3.02
C HIS A 262 -2.40 -4.23 -4.26
N PHE A 263 -2.69 -2.93 -4.40
CA PHE A 263 -2.31 -2.16 -5.58
C PHE A 263 -1.09 -1.27 -5.30
N TYR A 264 -0.05 -1.44 -6.09
CA TYR A 264 1.11 -0.55 -6.14
C TYR A 264 0.75 0.69 -6.94
N THR A 265 0.31 1.77 -6.28
CA THR A 265 -0.28 2.93 -6.95
C THR A 265 0.73 3.82 -7.66
N MET A 266 1.99 3.77 -7.27
CA MET A 266 3.04 4.71 -7.71
C MET A 266 2.61 6.18 -7.48
N ASN A 267 1.83 6.45 -6.43
CA ASN A 267 1.19 7.73 -6.12
C ASN A 267 0.30 8.27 -7.25
N ARG A 268 -0.31 7.38 -8.05
CA ARG A 268 -1.23 7.73 -9.13
C ARG A 268 -2.50 6.90 -9.02
N ALA A 269 -3.63 7.58 -8.95
CA ALA A 269 -4.91 6.92 -8.70
C ALA A 269 -5.61 6.38 -9.97
N ASP A 270 -5.37 6.97 -11.12
CA ASP A 270 -6.23 6.80 -12.30
C ASP A 270 -6.46 5.35 -12.72
N LEU A 271 -5.38 4.59 -12.96
CA LEU A 271 -5.49 3.20 -13.38
C LEU A 271 -6.05 2.32 -12.26
N VAL A 272 -5.57 2.53 -11.03
CA VAL A 272 -6.03 1.77 -9.86
C VAL A 272 -7.52 2.02 -9.62
N TYR A 273 -7.97 3.27 -9.69
CA TYR A 273 -9.39 3.62 -9.55
C TYR A 273 -10.25 2.96 -10.62
N ALA A 274 -9.80 3.00 -11.90
CA ALA A 274 -10.52 2.36 -12.99
C ALA A 274 -10.64 0.84 -12.77
N VAL A 275 -9.56 0.16 -12.37
CA VAL A 275 -9.57 -1.27 -12.06
C VAL A 275 -10.48 -1.58 -10.87
N CYS A 276 -10.42 -0.81 -9.79
CA CYS A 276 -11.32 -0.96 -8.65
C CYS A 276 -12.79 -0.79 -9.05
N HIS A 277 -13.07 0.14 -9.95
CA HIS A 277 -14.43 0.35 -10.48
C HIS A 277 -14.93 -0.85 -11.29
N LEU A 278 -14.07 -1.48 -12.11
CA LEU A 278 -14.37 -2.73 -12.82
C LEU A 278 -14.61 -3.90 -11.85
N LEU A 279 -13.91 -3.94 -10.73
CA LEU A 279 -14.11 -4.92 -9.65
C LEU A 279 -15.40 -4.69 -8.84
N GLY A 280 -16.20 -3.67 -9.18
CA GLY A 280 -17.45 -3.37 -8.51
C GLY A 280 -17.34 -2.45 -7.31
N LEU A 281 -16.13 -2.00 -6.93
CA LEU A 281 -15.99 -1.03 -5.85
C LEU A 281 -16.53 0.35 -6.29
N ARG A 282 -17.23 1.00 -5.36
CA ARG A 282 -17.83 2.31 -5.60
C ARG A 282 -17.46 3.25 -4.46
N PRO A 283 -17.30 4.54 -4.73
CA PRO A 283 -17.11 5.51 -3.67
C PRO A 283 -18.27 5.45 -2.69
N VAL A 284 -17.95 5.28 -1.42
CA VAL A 284 -18.95 5.48 -0.37
C VAL A 284 -19.17 6.99 -0.25
N ALA A 285 -20.42 7.44 -0.46
CA ALA A 285 -20.76 8.84 -0.22
C ALA A 285 -20.34 9.21 1.20
N LYS A 286 -19.56 10.30 1.38
CA LYS A 286 -19.42 10.90 2.70
C LYS A 286 -20.85 11.14 3.19
N ALA A 287 -21.24 10.55 4.31
CA ALA A 287 -22.40 11.02 5.03
C ALA A 287 -22.18 12.52 5.22
N ILE A 288 -22.93 13.33 4.49
CA ILE A 288 -22.97 14.77 4.69
C ILE A 288 -23.48 14.87 6.12
N GLY A 289 -22.58 15.13 7.07
CA GLY A 289 -22.96 15.48 8.42
C GLY A 289 -23.95 16.62 8.28
N SER A 290 -25.19 16.37 8.65
CA SER A 290 -26.18 17.40 8.87
C SER A 290 -25.60 18.32 9.94
N THR A 291 -24.90 19.36 9.51
CA THR A 291 -24.76 20.57 10.29
C THR A 291 -26.18 21.10 10.38
N GLU A 292 -26.90 20.72 11.45
CA GLU A 292 -28.06 21.46 11.88
C GLU A 292 -27.64 22.92 11.95
N ALA A 293 -28.13 23.69 10.99
CA ALA A 293 -28.10 25.14 11.06
C ALA A 293 -28.80 25.52 12.38
N ALA A 294 -28.05 26.05 13.32
CA ALA A 294 -28.63 26.64 14.52
C ALA A 294 -29.73 27.61 14.10
N PRO A 295 -30.93 27.56 14.75
CA PRO A 295 -32.01 28.42 14.36
C PRO A 295 -31.58 29.88 14.58
N GLN A 296 -31.57 30.67 13.49
CA GLN A 296 -31.44 32.12 13.57
C GLN A 296 -32.56 32.63 14.43
N ALA A 297 -32.22 33.13 15.63
CA ALA A 297 -33.14 33.83 16.49
C ALA A 297 -33.63 35.06 15.71
N SER A 298 -34.91 35.07 15.34
CA SER A 298 -35.61 36.19 14.80
C SER A 298 -35.65 37.30 15.84
N LEU A 299 -34.88 38.38 15.63
CA LEU A 299 -35.09 39.62 16.36
C LEU A 299 -36.43 40.18 15.92
N SER A 300 -37.44 40.00 16.77
CA SER A 300 -38.72 40.62 16.64
C SER A 300 -38.57 42.16 16.78
N GLN A 301 -39.17 42.84 15.81
CA GLN A 301 -39.51 44.22 15.88
C GLN A 301 -40.28 44.54 17.15
N ARG A 302 -39.85 45.51 17.92
CA ARG A 302 -40.64 46.51 18.69
C ARG A 302 -39.67 47.48 19.33
N GLU A 303 -39.66 48.73 18.81
CA GLU A 303 -40.25 49.85 19.48
C GLU A 303 -40.17 51.10 18.61
N ARG A 304 -41.35 51.57 18.19
CA ARG A 304 -41.52 52.92 17.64
C ARG A 304 -41.62 53.88 18.87
N VAL A 305 -40.76 54.85 18.90
CA VAL A 305 -40.93 56.01 19.79
C VAL A 305 -41.31 57.20 18.93
N PRO A 306 -42.37 57.95 19.31
CA PRO A 306 -42.87 59.05 18.46
C PRO A 306 -42.06 60.35 18.58
N ALA A 307 -41.99 61.08 17.49
CA ALA A 307 -41.43 62.43 17.41
C ALA A 307 -42.21 63.42 18.27
N ARG A 308 -41.54 64.17 19.11
CA ARG A 308 -42.06 65.44 19.66
C ARG A 308 -41.49 66.61 18.89
N SER A 309 -42.38 67.38 18.32
CA SER A 309 -42.23 68.71 17.84
C SER A 309 -42.04 69.74 18.97
N ALA A 310 -41.13 70.67 18.86
CA ALA A 310 -41.14 72.02 19.35
C ALA A 310 -39.93 72.73 18.71
N GLY A 311 -39.98 73.81 17.97
CA GLY A 311 -40.66 75.08 18.21
C GLY A 311 -39.66 76.06 18.81
N GLY A 312 -39.12 76.94 18.08
CA GLY A 312 -38.23 78.05 18.52
C GLY A 312 -37.28 78.47 17.41
#